data_352e28e696f95078f7612557b9d0b6e8
#
_entry.id   352e28e696f95078f7612557b9d0b6e8
#
_cell.length_a   1.000
_cell.length_b   1.000
_cell.length_c   1.000
_cell.angle_alpha   90.00
_cell.angle_beta   90.00
_cell.angle_gamma   90.00
#
_symmetry.space_group_name_H-M   'P 1'
#
loop_
_entity.id
_entity.type
_entity.pdbx_description
1 polymer ?
#
loop_
_entity_poly.entity_id
_entity_poly.type
_entity_poly.pdbx_seq_one_letter_code
_entity_poly.pdbx_strand_id
1 'polypeptide(L)'
;MTKSQKRELTMIIIGAVLLAAAVAVTHIFSEIPRWSKLLIFAVPYIVLGLNVILDAVHGLAGKQFLDEKFLMSVASVGALAVGEYAEAVLVMLLYRLGELLQSIAVGKSRRSIADLMDICPESAELETADGIKQVSPDEVHVGDIFVVRAGERVPLDGIVVEGSSSLNTAALTGESAPRDVAAGESITSGCINIQGTLRVRAEREYEDSTVARMLELIEGATANKSKSENFITKFARWYTPSVVGLVILLAIIPPLFFNGSWSEWIYRALTFLVISCPCALVISVPLTFFGGIGGAGKRGILVKGSNYMETLARCGTVLFDKTGTLTHGRFSIKAIYAEPDASEETLLTYTAAAESFSTHPLAACIMSAAEEMKLPKAADVEEIAGHGVKAVVDGRTVCAGNLKLMHKIGAKPVERDASGTVIYTAVDGKYMGCIEIADTPKEGAKKAVEELNNDLGIRTVMLTGDRKAAAKNIADTLGIAEFHAELLPQNKVEIVEQELAKENGKRSVAFVGDGINDAPVIARADVGLAMGGLGSDAAIEAADIVIMDDRIEKVPLAVRIARRTVRIAWQNIIFALAVKLATLLLGALGYAEMWMALVADVGVCLIAILNAMRAMHPGK
;
A
#
# COMPACT_ATOMS: atom_id res chain seq x y z
N MET A 1 -24.90 8.46 -5.45
CA MET A 1 -25.09 8.45 -6.92
C MET A 1 -24.78 9.81 -7.49
N THR A 2 -23.95 9.87 -8.53
CA THR A 2 -23.64 11.09 -9.27
C THR A 2 -24.83 11.57 -10.12
N LYS A 3 -24.78 12.83 -10.62
CA LYS A 3 -25.82 13.34 -11.53
C LYS A 3 -25.96 12.47 -12.79
N SER A 4 -24.85 11.95 -13.33
CA SER A 4 -24.84 11.04 -14.48
C SER A 4 -25.55 9.72 -14.15
N GLN A 5 -25.23 9.08 -13.02
CA GLN A 5 -25.85 7.82 -12.58
C GLN A 5 -27.37 7.95 -12.34
N LYS A 6 -27.82 9.11 -11.83
CA LYS A 6 -29.26 9.37 -11.68
C LYS A 6 -29.97 9.47 -13.05
N ARG A 7 -29.33 10.12 -14.04
CA ARG A 7 -29.84 10.20 -15.40
C ARG A 7 -29.95 8.82 -16.06
N GLU A 8 -28.90 7.99 -15.89
CA GLU A 8 -28.89 6.60 -16.37
C GLU A 8 -30.03 5.78 -15.75
N LEU A 9 -30.20 5.85 -14.43
CA LEU A 9 -31.31 5.17 -13.75
C LEU A 9 -32.67 5.61 -14.29
N THR A 10 -32.87 6.90 -14.56
CA THR A 10 -34.11 7.42 -15.11
C THR A 10 -34.37 6.83 -16.51
N MET A 11 -33.35 6.76 -17.37
CA MET A 11 -33.46 6.16 -18.70
C MET A 11 -33.79 4.66 -18.65
N ILE A 12 -33.20 3.94 -17.71
CA ILE A 12 -33.48 2.51 -17.48
C ILE A 12 -34.95 2.32 -17.06
N ILE A 13 -35.45 3.13 -16.12
CA ILE A 13 -36.83 3.07 -15.66
C ILE A 13 -37.81 3.36 -16.82
N ILE A 14 -37.57 4.42 -17.59
CA ILE A 14 -38.39 4.76 -18.77
C ILE A 14 -38.39 3.59 -19.77
N GLY A 15 -37.22 3.04 -20.08
CA GLY A 15 -37.07 1.90 -20.97
C GLY A 15 -37.81 0.66 -20.50
N ALA A 16 -37.76 0.37 -19.19
CA ALA A 16 -38.47 -0.75 -18.58
C ALA A 16 -40.01 -0.59 -18.67
N VAL A 17 -40.51 0.61 -18.40
CA VAL A 17 -41.94 0.92 -18.53
C VAL A 17 -42.39 0.79 -19.97
N LEU A 18 -41.63 1.32 -20.93
CA LEU A 18 -41.92 1.20 -22.35
C LEU A 18 -41.88 -0.24 -22.84
N LEU A 19 -40.92 -1.07 -22.35
CA LEU A 19 -40.87 -2.49 -22.66
C LEU A 19 -42.10 -3.21 -22.12
N ALA A 20 -42.48 -2.96 -20.86
CA ALA A 20 -43.66 -3.57 -20.25
C ALA A 20 -44.94 -3.20 -21.03
N ALA A 21 -45.07 -1.93 -21.45
CA ALA A 21 -46.16 -1.47 -22.27
C ALA A 21 -46.18 -2.14 -23.67
N ALA A 22 -45.01 -2.28 -24.32
CA ALA A 22 -44.88 -2.96 -25.61
C ALA A 22 -45.27 -4.43 -25.53
N VAL A 23 -44.84 -5.14 -24.48
CA VAL A 23 -45.20 -6.54 -24.21
C VAL A 23 -46.70 -6.67 -23.94
N ALA A 24 -47.29 -5.78 -23.12
CA ALA A 24 -48.74 -5.79 -22.85
C ALA A 24 -49.56 -5.57 -24.10
N VAL A 25 -49.21 -4.59 -24.93
CA VAL A 25 -49.87 -4.29 -26.20
C VAL A 25 -49.83 -5.49 -27.16
N THR A 26 -48.66 -6.12 -27.30
CA THR A 26 -48.48 -7.28 -28.18
C THR A 26 -49.13 -8.55 -27.66
N HIS A 27 -49.39 -8.66 -26.35
CA HIS A 27 -50.14 -9.75 -25.75
C HIS A 27 -51.64 -9.57 -25.87
N ILE A 28 -52.16 -8.32 -25.71
CA ILE A 28 -53.58 -8.00 -25.82
C ILE A 28 -54.07 -8.10 -27.29
N PHE A 29 -53.24 -7.63 -28.21
CA PHE A 29 -53.56 -7.65 -29.65
C PHE A 29 -52.73 -8.77 -30.32
N SER A 30 -53.18 -10.03 -30.26
CA SER A 30 -52.42 -11.19 -30.74
C SER A 30 -52.18 -11.24 -32.27
N GLU A 31 -52.97 -10.54 -33.06
CA GLU A 31 -52.93 -10.54 -34.56
C GLU A 31 -52.11 -9.38 -35.16
N ILE A 32 -51.17 -8.76 -34.41
CA ILE A 32 -50.36 -7.65 -34.92
C ILE A 32 -49.37 -8.13 -35.99
N PRO A 33 -49.29 -7.50 -37.18
CA PRO A 33 -48.30 -7.82 -38.19
C PRO A 33 -46.86 -7.66 -37.70
N ARG A 34 -45.92 -8.44 -38.23
CA ARG A 34 -44.51 -8.41 -37.81
C ARG A 34 -43.88 -7.02 -37.85
N TRP A 35 -44.16 -6.21 -38.88
CA TRP A 35 -43.66 -4.86 -39.03
C TRP A 35 -44.18 -3.89 -37.94
N SER A 36 -45.43 -4.06 -37.51
CA SER A 36 -45.99 -3.23 -36.41
C SER A 36 -45.39 -3.64 -35.05
N LYS A 37 -45.12 -4.93 -34.82
CA LYS A 37 -44.37 -5.40 -33.64
C LYS A 37 -42.97 -4.77 -33.60
N LEU A 38 -42.27 -4.75 -34.74
CA LEU A 38 -40.96 -4.09 -34.85
C LEU A 38 -41.05 -2.60 -34.45
N LEU A 39 -42.02 -1.86 -34.93
CA LEU A 39 -42.18 -0.43 -34.58
C LEU A 39 -42.51 -0.21 -33.10
N ILE A 40 -43.34 -1.08 -32.49
CA ILE A 40 -43.66 -1.00 -31.06
C ILE A 40 -42.39 -1.22 -30.20
N PHE A 41 -41.57 -2.20 -30.51
CA PHE A 41 -40.34 -2.49 -29.77
C PHE A 41 -39.16 -1.60 -30.14
N ALA A 42 -39.21 -0.91 -31.32
CA ALA A 42 -38.15 0.03 -31.73
C ALA A 42 -38.07 1.24 -30.77
N VAL A 43 -39.19 1.69 -30.22
CA VAL A 43 -39.21 2.83 -29.29
C VAL A 43 -38.38 2.54 -28.02
N PRO A 44 -38.68 1.50 -27.20
CA PRO A 44 -37.89 1.18 -26.03
C PRO A 44 -36.46 0.76 -26.42
N TYR A 45 -36.25 0.13 -27.59
CA TYR A 45 -34.91 -0.25 -28.06
C TYR A 45 -34.03 0.99 -28.33
N ILE A 46 -34.55 2.02 -28.98
CA ILE A 46 -33.82 3.27 -29.24
C ILE A 46 -33.52 4.00 -27.94
N VAL A 47 -34.46 4.06 -27.00
CA VAL A 47 -34.27 4.72 -25.70
C VAL A 47 -33.14 4.05 -24.90
N LEU A 48 -33.06 2.72 -24.91
CA LEU A 48 -32.07 1.96 -24.16
C LEU A 48 -30.77 1.76 -24.94
N GLY A 49 -30.85 1.48 -26.26
CA GLY A 49 -29.71 0.96 -27.03
C GLY A 49 -28.95 2.01 -27.84
N LEU A 50 -29.57 3.19 -28.17
CA LEU A 50 -28.94 4.13 -29.09
C LEU A 50 -27.52 4.54 -28.67
N ASN A 51 -27.32 4.92 -27.42
CA ASN A 51 -26.00 5.32 -26.92
C ASN A 51 -25.01 4.17 -26.98
N VAL A 52 -25.43 2.94 -26.62
CA VAL A 52 -24.60 1.76 -26.66
C VAL A 52 -24.12 1.45 -28.07
N ILE A 53 -25.05 1.55 -29.06
CA ILE A 53 -24.73 1.31 -30.46
C ILE A 53 -23.82 2.42 -31.02
N LEU A 54 -24.08 3.68 -30.69
CA LEU A 54 -23.22 4.78 -31.11
C LEU A 54 -21.78 4.64 -30.52
N ASP A 55 -21.66 4.27 -29.24
CA ASP A 55 -20.38 4.01 -28.61
C ASP A 55 -19.66 2.83 -29.26
N ALA A 56 -20.38 1.75 -29.61
CA ALA A 56 -19.83 0.60 -30.33
C ALA A 56 -19.29 0.99 -31.71
N VAL A 57 -20.01 1.83 -32.45
CA VAL A 57 -19.57 2.34 -33.76
C VAL A 57 -18.34 3.24 -33.63
N HIS A 58 -18.30 4.12 -32.63
CA HIS A 58 -17.14 4.96 -32.36
C HIS A 58 -15.92 4.12 -31.93
N GLY A 59 -16.13 3.06 -31.14
CA GLY A 59 -15.09 2.10 -30.74
C GLY A 59 -14.44 1.39 -31.94
N LEU A 60 -15.25 1.01 -32.93
CA LEU A 60 -14.78 0.44 -34.21
C LEU A 60 -13.87 1.42 -34.96
N ALA A 61 -14.23 2.70 -35.02
CA ALA A 61 -13.43 3.75 -35.67
C ALA A 61 -12.12 4.02 -34.91
N GLY A 62 -12.10 3.84 -33.57
CA GLY A 62 -10.95 4.07 -32.69
C GLY A 62 -9.97 2.90 -32.52
N LYS A 63 -10.04 1.85 -33.35
CA LYS A 63 -9.22 0.60 -33.26
C LYS A 63 -9.44 -0.23 -32.00
N GLN A 64 -10.47 -0.01 -31.23
CA GLN A 64 -10.91 -0.89 -30.15
C GLN A 64 -11.92 -1.91 -30.71
N PHE A 65 -11.41 -2.85 -31.49
CA PHE A 65 -12.22 -3.89 -32.11
C PHE A 65 -12.71 -4.88 -31.06
N LEU A 66 -14.01 -5.20 -31.10
CA LEU A 66 -14.61 -6.29 -30.32
C LEU A 66 -14.71 -6.02 -28.80
N ASP A 67 -15.05 -4.80 -28.43
CA ASP A 67 -15.39 -4.48 -27.04
C ASP A 67 -16.79 -5.03 -26.64
N GLU A 68 -17.10 -4.94 -25.37
CA GLU A 68 -18.37 -5.40 -24.80
C GLU A 68 -19.59 -4.72 -25.45
N LYS A 69 -19.50 -3.41 -25.72
CA LYS A 69 -20.58 -2.63 -26.35
C LYS A 69 -20.84 -3.11 -27.78
N PHE A 70 -19.80 -3.45 -28.52
CA PHE A 70 -19.92 -4.00 -29.85
C PHE A 70 -20.62 -5.36 -29.83
N LEU A 71 -20.21 -6.28 -28.94
CA LEU A 71 -20.80 -7.61 -28.82
C LEU A 71 -22.30 -7.52 -28.47
N MET A 72 -22.68 -6.67 -27.52
CA MET A 72 -24.05 -6.43 -27.12
C MET A 72 -24.88 -5.80 -28.24
N SER A 73 -24.30 -4.85 -28.99
CA SER A 73 -24.97 -4.24 -30.15
C SER A 73 -25.25 -5.24 -31.25
N VAL A 74 -24.27 -6.09 -31.61
CA VAL A 74 -24.42 -7.14 -32.60
C VAL A 74 -25.48 -8.16 -32.18
N ALA A 75 -25.45 -8.59 -30.91
CA ALA A 75 -26.40 -9.57 -30.38
C ALA A 75 -27.84 -9.03 -30.40
N SER A 76 -28.06 -7.80 -29.93
CA SER A 76 -29.40 -7.20 -29.84
C SER A 76 -29.97 -6.84 -31.23
N VAL A 77 -29.15 -6.32 -32.16
CA VAL A 77 -29.55 -6.08 -33.56
C VAL A 77 -29.85 -7.43 -34.26
N GLY A 78 -29.03 -8.44 -34.02
CA GLY A 78 -29.27 -9.79 -34.54
C GLY A 78 -30.57 -10.41 -34.02
N ALA A 79 -30.89 -10.25 -32.73
CA ALA A 79 -32.16 -10.67 -32.15
C ALA A 79 -33.36 -9.98 -32.81
N LEU A 80 -33.27 -8.65 -33.09
CA LEU A 80 -34.30 -7.93 -33.88
C LEU A 80 -34.47 -8.52 -35.29
N ALA A 81 -33.36 -8.88 -35.95
CA ALA A 81 -33.39 -9.43 -37.31
C ALA A 81 -34.02 -10.85 -37.34
N VAL A 82 -33.82 -11.64 -36.30
CA VAL A 82 -34.43 -12.98 -36.18
C VAL A 82 -35.91 -12.92 -35.78
N GLY A 83 -36.37 -11.77 -35.22
CA GLY A 83 -37.77 -11.54 -34.83
C GLY A 83 -38.02 -11.63 -33.33
N GLU A 84 -36.96 -11.77 -32.51
CA GLU A 84 -37.02 -11.82 -31.04
C GLU A 84 -36.96 -10.38 -30.45
N TYR A 85 -38.01 -9.58 -30.77
CA TYR A 85 -38.05 -8.15 -30.48
C TYR A 85 -38.01 -7.83 -28.99
N ALA A 86 -38.77 -8.59 -28.17
CA ALA A 86 -38.83 -8.39 -26.73
C ALA A 86 -37.48 -8.68 -26.06
N GLU A 87 -36.84 -9.76 -26.49
CA GLU A 87 -35.51 -10.14 -25.98
C GLU A 87 -34.43 -9.13 -26.35
N ALA A 88 -34.44 -8.58 -27.57
CA ALA A 88 -33.50 -7.55 -27.98
C ALA A 88 -33.55 -6.31 -27.06
N VAL A 89 -34.75 -5.89 -26.69
CA VAL A 89 -34.94 -4.75 -25.75
C VAL A 89 -34.54 -5.16 -24.33
N LEU A 90 -34.91 -6.36 -23.90
CA LEU A 90 -34.58 -6.87 -22.57
C LEU A 90 -33.07 -7.00 -22.37
N VAL A 91 -32.35 -7.46 -23.39
CA VAL A 91 -30.86 -7.52 -23.39
C VAL A 91 -30.26 -6.12 -23.16
N MET A 92 -30.74 -5.11 -23.88
CA MET A 92 -30.27 -3.73 -23.71
C MET A 92 -30.63 -3.16 -22.33
N LEU A 93 -31.81 -3.47 -21.81
CA LEU A 93 -32.24 -3.06 -20.48
C LEU A 93 -31.33 -3.64 -19.38
N LEU A 94 -31.12 -4.97 -19.41
CA LEU A 94 -30.30 -5.68 -18.43
C LEU A 94 -28.84 -5.27 -18.53
N TYR A 95 -28.32 -5.07 -19.75
CA TYR A 95 -26.97 -4.57 -19.98
C TYR A 95 -26.77 -3.20 -19.31
N ARG A 96 -27.65 -2.22 -19.57
CA ARG A 96 -27.56 -0.89 -18.94
C ARG A 96 -27.72 -0.94 -17.44
N LEU A 97 -28.60 -1.80 -16.93
CA LEU A 97 -28.72 -2.01 -15.48
C LEU A 97 -27.41 -2.55 -14.88
N GLY A 98 -26.80 -3.53 -15.55
CA GLY A 98 -25.50 -4.07 -15.16
C GLY A 98 -24.41 -3.00 -15.16
N GLU A 99 -24.31 -2.20 -16.21
CA GLU A 99 -23.35 -1.09 -16.34
C GLU A 99 -23.55 -0.03 -15.25
N LEU A 100 -24.79 0.32 -14.92
CA LEU A 100 -25.11 1.25 -13.84
C LEU A 100 -24.67 0.69 -12.47
N LEU A 101 -25.04 -0.56 -12.14
CA LEU A 101 -24.68 -1.19 -10.88
C LEU A 101 -23.16 -1.30 -10.71
N GLN A 102 -22.47 -1.65 -11.80
CA GLN A 102 -21.03 -1.69 -11.88
C GLN A 102 -20.40 -0.30 -11.64
N SER A 103 -20.90 0.74 -12.30
CA SER A 103 -20.40 2.11 -12.15
C SER A 103 -20.55 2.64 -10.73
N ILE A 104 -21.65 2.27 -10.03
CA ILE A 104 -21.88 2.60 -8.62
C ILE A 104 -20.87 1.90 -7.72
N ALA A 105 -20.65 0.60 -7.94
CA ALA A 105 -19.76 -0.21 -7.11
C ALA A 105 -18.29 0.18 -7.30
N VAL A 106 -17.85 0.37 -8.55
CA VAL A 106 -16.49 0.86 -8.88
C VAL A 106 -16.29 2.28 -8.33
N GLY A 107 -17.29 3.16 -8.47
CA GLY A 107 -17.24 4.52 -7.93
C GLY A 107 -17.09 4.53 -6.40
N LYS A 108 -17.74 3.62 -5.68
CA LYS A 108 -17.61 3.48 -4.24
C LYS A 108 -16.19 3.00 -3.82
N SER A 109 -15.62 2.07 -4.57
CA SER A 109 -14.26 1.57 -4.32
C SER A 109 -13.20 2.64 -4.63
N ARG A 110 -13.34 3.36 -5.74
CA ARG A 110 -12.44 4.47 -6.08
C ARG A 110 -12.50 5.62 -5.07
N ARG A 111 -13.67 5.92 -4.50
CA ARG A 111 -13.80 6.92 -3.43
C ARG A 111 -13.00 6.57 -2.19
N SER A 112 -12.89 5.30 -1.83
CA SER A 112 -12.07 4.91 -0.67
C SER A 112 -10.57 5.16 -0.89
N ILE A 113 -10.11 5.26 -2.14
CA ILE A 113 -8.75 5.72 -2.48
C ILE A 113 -8.74 7.25 -2.55
N ALA A 114 -9.77 7.88 -3.11
CA ALA A 114 -9.92 9.34 -3.12
C ALA A 114 -10.04 9.91 -1.70
N ASP A 115 -10.64 9.18 -0.74
CA ASP A 115 -10.66 9.56 0.69
C ASP A 115 -9.23 9.60 1.29
N LEU A 116 -8.26 8.88 0.70
CA LEU A 116 -6.83 9.01 1.03
C LEU A 116 -6.22 10.24 0.34
N MET A 117 -6.80 10.71 -0.77
CA MET A 117 -6.38 11.94 -1.45
C MET A 117 -6.98 13.19 -0.81
N ASP A 118 -8.09 13.07 -0.06
CA ASP A 118 -8.67 14.15 0.76
C ASP A 118 -7.78 14.58 1.95
N ILE A 119 -6.59 13.99 2.08
CA ILE A 119 -5.58 14.38 3.08
C ILE A 119 -4.91 15.72 2.70
N CYS A 120 -4.98 16.14 1.43
CA CYS A 120 -4.41 17.38 0.96
C CYS A 120 -5.17 18.60 1.48
N PRO A 121 -4.48 19.54 2.14
CA PRO A 121 -5.04 20.84 2.44
C PRO A 121 -5.27 21.65 1.18
N GLU A 122 -6.44 22.29 1.06
CA GLU A 122 -6.76 23.17 -0.08
C GLU A 122 -6.09 24.54 0.03
N SER A 123 -5.65 24.96 1.23
CA SER A 123 -5.04 26.26 1.49
C SER A 123 -4.15 26.25 2.72
N ALA A 124 -3.23 27.19 2.81
CA ALA A 124 -2.37 27.49 3.94
C ALA A 124 -2.60 28.93 4.43
N GLU A 125 -2.56 29.15 5.75
CA GLU A 125 -2.59 30.50 6.35
C GLU A 125 -1.15 31.01 6.54
N LEU A 126 -0.63 31.73 5.55
CA LEU A 126 0.72 32.27 5.56
C LEU A 126 0.78 33.57 6.40
N GLU A 127 1.74 33.65 7.32
CA GLU A 127 2.02 34.87 8.07
C GLU A 127 2.91 35.81 7.25
N THR A 128 2.39 36.99 6.96
CA THR A 128 3.10 38.05 6.19
C THR A 128 3.25 39.32 7.03
N ALA A 129 4.06 40.26 6.57
CA ALA A 129 4.23 41.55 7.23
C ALA A 129 2.91 42.35 7.40
N ASP A 130 1.92 42.07 6.52
CA ASP A 130 0.60 42.73 6.51
C ASP A 130 -0.47 41.91 7.29
N GLY A 131 -0.12 40.77 7.88
CA GLY A 131 -1.00 39.89 8.62
C GLY A 131 -1.09 38.50 8.00
N ILE A 132 -2.07 37.70 8.47
CA ILE A 132 -2.30 36.31 8.00
C ILE A 132 -3.05 36.37 6.67
N LYS A 133 -2.50 35.74 5.62
CA LYS A 133 -3.10 35.63 4.30
C LYS A 133 -3.34 34.16 3.97
N GLN A 134 -4.54 33.84 3.47
CA GLN A 134 -4.82 32.53 2.91
C GLN A 134 -4.23 32.43 1.50
N VAL A 135 -3.37 31.43 1.30
CA VAL A 135 -2.67 31.16 0.03
C VAL A 135 -2.81 29.70 -0.35
N SER A 136 -2.46 29.34 -1.58
CA SER A 136 -2.30 27.94 -1.95
C SER A 136 -1.05 27.36 -1.28
N PRO A 137 -1.03 26.06 -0.87
CA PRO A 137 0.14 25.46 -0.24
C PRO A 137 1.43 25.54 -1.07
N ASP A 138 1.30 25.56 -2.40
CA ASP A 138 2.41 25.72 -3.37
C ASP A 138 3.01 27.13 -3.40
N GLU A 139 2.37 28.13 -2.79
CA GLU A 139 2.90 29.48 -2.64
C GLU A 139 3.74 29.67 -1.34
N VAL A 140 3.79 28.65 -0.47
CA VAL A 140 4.54 28.70 0.79
C VAL A 140 5.95 28.14 0.57
N HIS A 141 6.97 28.93 0.88
CA HIS A 141 8.38 28.57 0.68
C HIS A 141 9.07 28.13 1.97
N VAL A 142 10.19 27.42 1.80
CA VAL A 142 11.02 26.98 2.93
C VAL A 142 11.46 28.18 3.77
N GLY A 143 11.17 28.13 5.06
CA GLY A 143 11.47 29.20 6.04
C GLY A 143 10.30 30.12 6.35
N ASP A 144 9.23 30.10 5.56
CA ASP A 144 8.00 30.83 5.83
C ASP A 144 7.30 30.31 7.07
N ILE A 145 6.54 31.19 7.75
CA ILE A 145 5.74 30.81 8.90
C ILE A 145 4.27 30.75 8.49
N PHE A 146 3.65 29.60 8.73
CA PHE A 146 2.22 29.42 8.54
C PHE A 146 1.52 29.06 9.86
N VAL A 147 0.24 29.35 9.92
CA VAL A 147 -0.61 29.14 11.11
C VAL A 147 -1.54 27.96 10.87
N VAL A 148 -1.67 27.09 11.86
CA VAL A 148 -2.60 25.93 11.83
C VAL A 148 -3.50 26.00 13.05
N ARG A 149 -4.80 26.25 12.84
CA ARG A 149 -5.79 26.34 13.92
C ARG A 149 -6.34 24.97 14.29
N ALA A 150 -6.99 24.91 15.43
CA ALA A 150 -7.72 23.70 15.84
C ALA A 150 -8.77 23.28 14.80
N GLY A 151 -8.75 22.02 14.41
CA GLY A 151 -9.61 21.44 13.36
C GLY A 151 -9.03 21.53 11.95
N GLU A 152 -7.96 22.30 11.73
CA GLU A 152 -7.33 22.44 10.42
C GLU A 152 -6.28 21.37 10.17
N ARG A 153 -6.02 21.12 8.87
CA ARG A 153 -4.95 20.24 8.42
C ARG A 153 -3.65 21.01 8.29
N VAL A 154 -2.57 20.37 8.67
CA VAL A 154 -1.20 20.89 8.48
C VAL A 154 -0.89 20.91 6.97
N PRO A 155 -0.62 22.09 6.36
CA PRO A 155 -0.45 22.19 4.92
C PRO A 155 0.92 21.70 4.42
N LEU A 156 1.99 21.94 5.15
CA LEU A 156 3.37 21.57 4.79
C LEU A 156 4.07 20.94 5.99
N ASP A 157 5.15 20.20 5.71
CA ASP A 157 6.06 19.71 6.76
C ASP A 157 6.85 20.87 7.35
N GLY A 158 7.01 20.90 8.67
CA GLY A 158 7.72 21.99 9.32
C GLY A 158 7.98 21.77 10.81
N ILE A 159 8.59 22.78 11.44
CA ILE A 159 8.88 22.80 12.88
C ILE A 159 7.96 23.80 13.56
N VAL A 160 7.37 23.39 14.67
CA VAL A 160 6.55 24.26 15.54
C VAL A 160 7.45 25.33 16.14
N VAL A 161 7.18 26.60 15.84
CA VAL A 161 7.90 27.76 16.38
C VAL A 161 7.25 28.20 17.68
N GLU A 162 5.91 28.16 17.75
CA GLU A 162 5.13 28.60 18.90
C GLU A 162 3.82 27.82 19.00
N GLY A 163 3.42 27.51 20.21
CA GLY A 163 2.21 26.77 20.53
C GLY A 163 2.48 25.34 20.98
N SER A 164 1.42 24.69 21.44
CA SER A 164 1.40 23.26 21.76
C SER A 164 0.03 22.70 21.42
N SER A 165 -0.03 21.47 20.96
CA SER A 165 -1.26 20.80 20.56
C SER A 165 -1.11 19.30 20.53
N SER A 166 -2.24 18.60 20.30
CA SER A 166 -2.26 17.20 19.91
C SER A 166 -2.63 17.08 18.42
N LEU A 167 -1.89 16.30 17.65
CA LEU A 167 -2.12 16.07 16.23
C LEU A 167 -2.77 14.70 16.01
N ASN A 168 -3.83 14.66 15.23
CA ASN A 168 -4.39 13.42 14.73
C ASN A 168 -3.62 12.98 13.47
N THR A 169 -2.83 11.92 13.60
CA THR A 169 -2.00 11.35 12.55
C THR A 169 -2.66 10.16 11.84
N ALA A 170 -3.89 9.80 12.23
CA ALA A 170 -4.57 8.57 11.79
C ALA A 170 -4.68 8.44 10.25
N ALA A 171 -4.78 9.56 9.55
CA ALA A 171 -4.88 9.56 8.09
C ALA A 171 -3.56 9.15 7.40
N LEU A 172 -2.41 9.41 8.03
CA LEU A 172 -1.07 9.12 7.52
C LEU A 172 -0.55 7.78 8.04
N THR A 173 -0.61 7.58 9.36
CA THR A 173 -0.01 6.41 10.02
C THR A 173 -1.00 5.29 10.28
N GLY A 174 -2.31 5.58 10.23
CA GLY A 174 -3.36 4.63 10.63
C GLY A 174 -3.51 4.48 12.14
N GLU A 175 -2.81 5.28 12.95
CA GLU A 175 -2.89 5.26 14.41
C GLU A 175 -4.02 6.16 14.90
N SER A 176 -4.84 5.63 15.83
CA SER A 176 -5.96 6.41 16.40
C SER A 176 -5.54 7.29 17.58
N ALA A 177 -4.35 7.06 18.16
CA ALA A 177 -3.84 7.85 19.27
C ALA A 177 -3.28 9.19 18.75
N PRO A 178 -3.72 10.34 19.29
CA PRO A 178 -3.14 11.63 18.96
C PRO A 178 -1.68 11.70 19.43
N ARG A 179 -0.84 12.43 18.68
CA ARG A 179 0.54 12.74 19.03
C ARG A 179 0.60 14.16 19.59
N ASP A 180 1.11 14.33 20.79
CA ASP A 180 1.34 15.66 21.35
C ASP A 180 2.56 16.31 20.70
N VAL A 181 2.48 17.63 20.49
CA VAL A 181 3.54 18.45 19.87
C VAL A 181 3.69 19.78 20.58
N ALA A 182 4.93 20.22 20.71
CA ALA A 182 5.32 21.49 21.34
C ALA A 182 6.34 22.26 20.49
N ALA A 183 6.67 23.47 20.88
CA ALA A 183 7.67 24.30 20.20
C ALA A 183 9.01 23.57 20.12
N GLY A 184 9.61 23.57 18.92
CA GLY A 184 10.86 22.86 18.58
C GLY A 184 10.65 21.47 17.99
N GLU A 185 9.43 20.92 18.00
CA GLU A 185 9.16 19.61 17.40
C GLU A 185 8.69 19.70 15.96
N SER A 186 9.04 18.68 15.17
CA SER A 186 8.61 18.57 13.77
C SER A 186 7.17 18.08 13.64
N ILE A 187 6.44 18.67 12.71
CA ILE A 187 5.10 18.21 12.32
C ILE A 187 5.03 17.90 10.83
N THR A 188 4.12 17.01 10.49
CA THR A 188 3.96 16.46 9.15
C THR A 188 2.70 16.98 8.49
N SER A 189 2.79 17.32 7.22
CA SER A 189 1.64 17.70 6.38
C SER A 189 0.56 16.62 6.38
N GLY A 190 -0.72 17.03 6.29
CA GLY A 190 -1.85 16.12 6.28
C GLY A 190 -2.39 15.70 7.66
N CYS A 191 -1.64 15.90 8.76
CA CYS A 191 -2.15 15.76 10.13
C CYS A 191 -3.23 16.79 10.42
N ILE A 192 -4.17 16.45 11.32
CA ILE A 192 -5.20 17.39 11.77
C ILE A 192 -4.80 17.92 13.15
N ASN A 193 -4.72 19.23 13.29
CA ASN A 193 -4.52 19.88 14.57
C ASN A 193 -5.80 19.76 15.42
N ILE A 194 -5.72 19.17 16.62
CA ILE A 194 -6.90 18.92 17.47
C ILE A 194 -7.19 20.11 18.38
N GLN A 195 -6.14 20.73 18.95
CA GLN A 195 -6.28 21.74 20.00
C GLN A 195 -5.31 22.91 19.72
N GLY A 196 -5.66 24.09 20.23
CA GLY A 196 -4.79 25.25 20.18
C GLY A 196 -4.47 25.73 18.74
N THR A 197 -3.58 26.71 18.66
CA THR A 197 -3.07 27.24 17.40
C THR A 197 -1.57 27.02 17.36
N LEU A 198 -1.07 26.49 16.27
CA LEU A 198 0.34 26.25 16.05
C LEU A 198 0.87 27.27 15.03
N ARG A 199 2.02 27.87 15.32
CA ARG A 199 2.82 28.63 14.35
C ARG A 199 3.98 27.73 13.93
N VAL A 200 4.08 27.47 12.63
CA VAL A 200 4.96 26.45 12.06
C VAL A 200 5.84 27.10 11.00
N ARG A 201 7.13 26.83 11.05
CA ARG A 201 8.07 27.20 9.99
C ARG A 201 8.21 26.05 9.00
N ALA A 202 7.93 26.32 7.72
CA ALA A 202 8.07 25.36 6.65
C ALA A 202 9.52 24.87 6.49
N GLU A 203 9.72 23.55 6.43
CA GLU A 203 11.02 22.92 6.18
C GLU A 203 11.16 22.40 4.75
N ARG A 204 10.03 22.21 4.06
CA ARG A 204 10.00 21.68 2.68
C ARG A 204 9.03 22.47 1.83
N GLU A 205 9.26 22.48 0.53
CA GLU A 205 8.29 22.95 -0.47
C GLU A 205 7.10 21.98 -0.54
N TYR A 206 5.97 22.44 -1.07
CA TYR A 206 4.76 21.64 -1.13
C TYR A 206 4.95 20.34 -1.93
N GLU A 207 5.66 20.40 -3.08
CA GLU A 207 5.94 19.25 -3.93
C GLU A 207 6.75 18.16 -3.20
N ASP A 208 7.60 18.57 -2.24
CA ASP A 208 8.42 17.70 -1.40
C ASP A 208 7.77 17.34 -0.06
N SER A 209 6.54 17.80 0.19
CA SER A 209 5.82 17.49 1.41
C SER A 209 5.41 16.02 1.48
N THR A 210 5.25 15.51 2.69
CA THR A 210 4.83 14.13 2.95
C THR A 210 3.53 13.79 2.22
N VAL A 211 2.56 14.72 2.21
CA VAL A 211 1.27 14.51 1.55
C VAL A 211 1.41 14.46 0.03
N ALA A 212 2.19 15.38 -0.57
CA ALA A 212 2.39 15.39 -2.02
C ALA A 212 3.06 14.09 -2.50
N ARG A 213 4.09 13.62 -1.81
CA ARG A 213 4.76 12.34 -2.10
C ARG A 213 3.84 11.14 -1.91
N MET A 214 3.02 11.15 -0.86
CA MET A 214 2.02 10.09 -0.64
C MET A 214 1.03 10.01 -1.80
N LEU A 215 0.60 11.16 -2.34
CA LEU A 215 -0.27 11.21 -3.52
C LEU A 215 0.41 10.64 -4.76
N GLU A 216 1.63 11.05 -5.03
CA GLU A 216 2.41 10.54 -6.17
C GLU A 216 2.55 9.02 -6.11
N LEU A 217 2.84 8.46 -4.92
CA LEU A 217 2.91 7.02 -4.72
C LEU A 217 1.58 6.31 -4.97
N ILE A 218 0.46 6.91 -4.54
CA ILE A 218 -0.89 6.37 -4.75
C ILE A 218 -1.29 6.44 -6.24
N GLU A 219 -1.00 7.54 -6.91
CA GLU A 219 -1.26 7.70 -8.35
C GLU A 219 -0.39 6.75 -9.18
N GLY A 220 0.89 6.65 -8.87
CA GLY A 220 1.84 5.72 -9.49
C GLY A 220 1.45 4.25 -9.32
N ALA A 221 0.78 3.90 -8.21
CA ALA A 221 0.34 2.53 -7.93
C ALA A 221 -0.65 1.99 -8.98
N THR A 222 -1.37 2.85 -9.69
CA THR A 222 -2.29 2.44 -10.75
C THR A 222 -1.60 2.04 -12.06
N ALA A 223 -0.36 2.47 -12.26
CA ALA A 223 0.42 2.19 -13.47
C ALA A 223 1.04 0.78 -13.47
N ASN A 224 1.42 0.28 -12.31
CA ASN A 224 2.13 -0.99 -12.14
C ASN A 224 1.16 -2.17 -11.95
N LYS A 225 0.74 -2.77 -13.08
CA LYS A 225 -0.24 -3.88 -13.10
C LYS A 225 0.36 -5.21 -12.66
N SER A 226 -0.39 -5.96 -11.86
CA SER A 226 -0.03 -7.32 -11.45
C SER A 226 0.06 -8.31 -12.63
N LYS A 227 0.72 -9.46 -12.39
CA LYS A 227 0.75 -10.56 -13.39
C LYS A 227 -0.66 -11.07 -13.67
N SER A 228 -1.52 -11.11 -12.65
CA SER A 228 -2.94 -11.51 -12.77
C SER A 228 -3.72 -10.52 -13.65
N GLU A 229 -3.55 -9.21 -13.48
CA GLU A 229 -4.18 -8.20 -14.33
C GLU A 229 -3.65 -8.24 -15.77
N ASN A 230 -2.35 -8.41 -15.94
CA ASN A 230 -1.73 -8.57 -17.25
C ASN A 230 -2.20 -9.85 -17.96
N PHE A 231 -2.38 -10.95 -17.21
CA PHE A 231 -2.94 -12.18 -17.74
C PHE A 231 -4.36 -11.96 -18.26
N ILE A 232 -5.22 -11.30 -17.50
CA ILE A 232 -6.60 -10.99 -17.92
C ILE A 232 -6.62 -10.13 -19.18
N THR A 233 -5.77 -9.11 -19.25
CA THR A 233 -5.65 -8.25 -20.45
C THR A 233 -5.20 -9.05 -21.67
N LYS A 234 -4.22 -9.93 -21.53
CA LYS A 234 -3.77 -10.82 -22.60
C LYS A 234 -4.82 -11.86 -22.98
N PHE A 235 -5.49 -12.44 -21.96
CA PHE A 235 -6.57 -13.41 -22.16
C PHE A 235 -7.71 -12.78 -22.97
N ALA A 236 -8.19 -11.60 -22.59
CA ALA A 236 -9.26 -10.90 -23.31
C ALA A 236 -8.91 -10.65 -24.78
N ARG A 237 -7.65 -10.30 -25.08
CA ARG A 237 -7.17 -10.05 -26.45
C ARG A 237 -7.28 -11.28 -27.37
N TRP A 238 -7.05 -12.47 -26.86
CA TRP A 238 -7.15 -13.71 -27.64
C TRP A 238 -8.53 -14.36 -27.56
N TYR A 239 -9.15 -14.28 -26.38
CA TYR A 239 -10.44 -14.88 -26.10
C TYR A 239 -11.55 -14.30 -26.99
N THR A 240 -11.67 -12.98 -27.08
CA THR A 240 -12.77 -12.32 -27.82
C THR A 240 -12.75 -12.67 -29.32
N PRO A 241 -11.65 -12.58 -30.06
CA PRO A 241 -11.63 -13.02 -31.46
C PRO A 241 -11.91 -14.50 -31.64
N SER A 242 -11.42 -15.35 -30.72
CA SER A 242 -11.69 -16.80 -30.78
C SER A 242 -13.17 -17.12 -30.60
N VAL A 243 -13.83 -16.43 -29.66
CA VAL A 243 -15.27 -16.56 -29.43
C VAL A 243 -16.05 -16.10 -30.66
N VAL A 244 -15.74 -14.95 -31.23
CA VAL A 244 -16.40 -14.43 -32.45
C VAL A 244 -16.26 -15.44 -33.59
N GLY A 245 -15.07 -16.00 -33.78
CA GLY A 245 -14.86 -17.05 -34.77
C GLY A 245 -15.75 -18.28 -34.52
N LEU A 246 -15.83 -18.72 -33.27
CA LEU A 246 -16.68 -19.86 -32.89
C LEU A 246 -18.18 -19.56 -33.09
N VAL A 247 -18.64 -18.35 -32.77
CA VAL A 247 -20.01 -17.87 -33.02
C VAL A 247 -20.35 -17.92 -34.50
N ILE A 248 -19.46 -17.46 -35.36
CA ILE A 248 -19.65 -17.53 -36.82
C ILE A 248 -19.76 -18.99 -37.29
N LEU A 249 -18.89 -19.86 -36.80
CA LEU A 249 -18.95 -21.30 -37.12
C LEU A 249 -20.25 -21.93 -36.62
N LEU A 250 -20.70 -21.58 -35.40
CA LEU A 250 -21.94 -22.07 -34.81
C LEU A 250 -23.19 -21.57 -35.59
N ALA A 251 -23.14 -20.36 -36.15
CA ALA A 251 -24.22 -19.82 -36.95
C ALA A 251 -24.32 -20.48 -38.34
N ILE A 252 -23.20 -20.93 -38.92
CA ILE A 252 -23.12 -21.36 -40.32
C ILE A 252 -23.08 -22.88 -40.48
N ILE A 253 -22.28 -23.60 -39.69
CA ILE A 253 -22.04 -25.03 -39.90
C ILE A 253 -23.30 -25.88 -39.74
N PRO A 254 -24.09 -25.76 -38.63
CA PRO A 254 -25.23 -26.61 -38.44
C PRO A 254 -26.37 -26.44 -39.46
N PRO A 255 -26.73 -25.19 -39.89
CA PRO A 255 -27.69 -25.02 -40.97
C PRO A 255 -27.23 -25.60 -42.30
N LEU A 256 -25.92 -25.50 -42.63
CA LEU A 256 -25.37 -25.98 -43.91
C LEU A 256 -25.23 -27.50 -43.95
N PHE A 257 -24.78 -28.14 -42.87
CA PHE A 257 -24.38 -29.55 -42.87
C PHE A 257 -25.39 -30.50 -42.18
N PHE A 258 -26.25 -29.96 -41.29
CA PHE A 258 -27.18 -30.78 -40.49
C PHE A 258 -28.66 -30.38 -40.70
N ASN A 259 -29.00 -29.68 -41.81
CA ASN A 259 -30.37 -29.24 -42.11
C ASN A 259 -31.04 -28.45 -40.97
N GLY A 260 -30.27 -27.72 -40.16
CA GLY A 260 -30.79 -26.90 -39.06
C GLY A 260 -31.49 -25.63 -39.56
N SER A 261 -32.44 -25.12 -38.77
CA SER A 261 -33.08 -23.85 -39.05
C SER A 261 -32.07 -22.70 -38.90
N TRP A 262 -31.90 -21.87 -39.93
CA TRP A 262 -31.03 -20.69 -39.88
C TRP A 262 -31.37 -19.75 -38.73
N SER A 263 -32.67 -19.47 -38.53
CA SER A 263 -33.16 -18.61 -37.45
C SER A 263 -32.74 -19.11 -36.07
N GLU A 264 -32.90 -20.42 -35.80
CA GLU A 264 -32.58 -21.04 -34.54
C GLU A 264 -31.06 -21.04 -34.25
N TRP A 265 -30.23 -21.38 -35.24
CA TRP A 265 -28.81 -21.44 -35.03
C TRP A 265 -28.15 -20.06 -34.98
N ILE A 266 -28.69 -19.06 -35.71
CA ILE A 266 -28.27 -17.66 -35.54
C ILE A 266 -28.64 -17.17 -34.15
N TYR A 267 -29.86 -17.46 -33.65
CA TYR A 267 -30.25 -17.11 -32.28
C TYR A 267 -29.35 -17.77 -31.23
N ARG A 268 -29.05 -19.06 -31.34
CA ARG A 268 -28.11 -19.75 -30.45
C ARG A 268 -26.70 -19.16 -30.50
N ALA A 269 -26.23 -18.79 -31.68
CA ALA A 269 -24.93 -18.15 -31.89
C ALA A 269 -24.88 -16.76 -31.23
N LEU A 270 -25.96 -15.98 -31.32
CA LEU A 270 -26.08 -14.67 -30.66
C LEU A 270 -26.15 -14.83 -29.13
N THR A 271 -26.90 -15.82 -28.63
CA THR A 271 -26.92 -16.16 -27.21
C THR A 271 -25.54 -16.53 -26.70
N PHE A 272 -24.81 -17.37 -27.46
CA PHE A 272 -23.43 -17.73 -27.13
C PHE A 272 -22.50 -16.49 -27.13
N LEU A 273 -22.70 -15.54 -28.05
CA LEU A 273 -21.95 -14.29 -28.09
C LEU A 273 -22.14 -13.45 -26.82
N VAL A 274 -23.39 -13.30 -26.36
CA VAL A 274 -23.74 -12.57 -25.12
C VAL A 274 -23.09 -13.24 -23.91
N ILE A 275 -23.23 -14.58 -23.79
CA ILE A 275 -22.63 -15.33 -22.68
C ILE A 275 -21.11 -15.13 -22.63
N SER A 276 -20.47 -14.94 -23.76
CA SER A 276 -19.00 -14.99 -23.85
C SER A 276 -18.27 -13.74 -23.34
N CYS A 277 -18.97 -12.63 -22.95
CA CYS A 277 -18.28 -11.46 -22.40
C CYS A 277 -17.59 -11.77 -21.06
N PRO A 278 -16.26 -11.55 -20.89
CA PRO A 278 -15.57 -11.80 -19.62
C PRO A 278 -15.69 -10.62 -18.62
N CYS A 279 -16.86 -9.91 -18.60
CA CYS A 279 -17.07 -8.65 -17.89
C CYS A 279 -16.74 -8.73 -16.40
N ALA A 280 -17.21 -9.79 -15.72
CA ALA A 280 -16.94 -10.01 -14.30
C ALA A 280 -15.44 -10.13 -13.98
N LEU A 281 -14.67 -10.72 -14.90
CA LEU A 281 -13.23 -10.95 -14.71
C LEU A 281 -12.43 -9.65 -14.89
N VAL A 282 -12.73 -8.92 -15.96
CA VAL A 282 -12.02 -7.69 -16.34
C VAL A 282 -12.18 -6.60 -15.29
N ILE A 283 -13.30 -6.59 -14.55
CA ILE A 283 -13.62 -5.54 -13.58
C ILE A 283 -13.25 -5.96 -12.16
N SER A 284 -13.60 -7.18 -11.75
CA SER A 284 -13.46 -7.57 -10.34
C SER A 284 -12.01 -7.72 -9.90
N VAL A 285 -11.10 -8.10 -10.80
CA VAL A 285 -9.69 -8.33 -10.41
C VAL A 285 -8.95 -7.03 -10.16
N PRO A 286 -8.93 -6.03 -11.07
CA PRO A 286 -8.37 -4.73 -10.76
C PRO A 286 -9.01 -4.10 -9.51
N LEU A 287 -10.34 -4.20 -9.39
CA LEU A 287 -11.07 -3.68 -8.23
C LEU A 287 -10.62 -4.32 -6.92
N THR A 288 -10.31 -5.62 -6.93
CA THR A 288 -9.78 -6.34 -5.76
C THR A 288 -8.42 -5.80 -5.35
N PHE A 289 -7.50 -5.59 -6.31
CA PHE A 289 -6.18 -5.03 -6.03
C PHE A 289 -6.28 -3.58 -5.55
N PHE A 290 -7.10 -2.75 -6.18
CA PHE A 290 -7.36 -1.40 -5.70
C PHE A 290 -7.94 -1.39 -4.28
N GLY A 291 -8.87 -2.30 -3.98
CA GLY A 291 -9.39 -2.48 -2.63
C GLY A 291 -8.31 -2.87 -1.63
N GLY A 292 -7.40 -3.77 -1.99
CA GLY A 292 -6.27 -4.20 -1.18
C GLY A 292 -5.26 -3.09 -0.91
N ILE A 293 -4.87 -2.34 -1.97
CA ILE A 293 -3.96 -1.19 -1.87
C ILE A 293 -4.58 -0.10 -0.99
N GLY A 294 -5.84 0.26 -1.22
CA GLY A 294 -6.54 1.24 -0.39
C GLY A 294 -6.73 0.79 1.06
N GLY A 295 -6.95 -0.51 1.29
CA GLY A 295 -7.02 -1.10 2.64
C GLY A 295 -5.68 -1.12 3.38
N ALA A 296 -4.56 -1.29 2.66
CA ALA A 296 -3.20 -1.16 3.17
C ALA A 296 -2.88 0.30 3.51
N GLY A 297 -3.19 1.22 2.59
CA GLY A 297 -2.97 2.66 2.78
C GLY A 297 -3.65 3.21 4.02
N LYS A 298 -4.90 2.82 4.32
CA LYS A 298 -5.61 3.17 5.57
C LYS A 298 -4.92 2.71 6.85
N ARG A 299 -3.92 1.84 6.73
CA ARG A 299 -3.10 1.33 7.85
C ARG A 299 -1.67 1.85 7.81
N GLY A 300 -1.41 2.88 7.02
CA GLY A 300 -0.09 3.46 6.87
C GLY A 300 0.89 2.55 6.12
N ILE A 301 0.39 1.69 5.21
CA ILE A 301 1.21 0.83 4.34
C ILE A 301 0.92 1.24 2.91
N LEU A 302 1.82 1.97 2.27
CA LEU A 302 1.70 2.40 0.89
C LEU A 302 2.32 1.36 -0.04
N VAL A 303 1.56 0.93 -1.04
CA VAL A 303 1.99 -0.05 -2.03
C VAL A 303 2.03 0.60 -3.41
N LYS A 304 3.17 0.65 -4.07
CA LYS A 304 3.38 1.32 -5.35
C LYS A 304 2.80 0.59 -6.58
N GLY A 305 2.15 -0.56 -6.39
CA GLY A 305 1.54 -1.28 -7.50
C GLY A 305 0.93 -2.62 -7.11
N SER A 306 -0.03 -3.07 -7.91
CA SER A 306 -0.66 -4.38 -7.72
C SER A 306 0.31 -5.55 -7.96
N ASN A 307 1.33 -5.37 -8.81
CA ASN A 307 2.42 -6.33 -9.01
C ASN A 307 3.21 -6.60 -7.73
N TYR A 308 3.50 -5.57 -6.93
CA TYR A 308 4.23 -5.69 -5.67
C TYR A 308 3.39 -6.38 -4.59
N MET A 309 2.08 -6.10 -4.58
CA MET A 309 1.14 -6.82 -3.71
C MET A 309 1.08 -8.31 -4.07
N GLU A 310 1.03 -8.66 -5.35
CA GLU A 310 1.07 -10.05 -5.79
C GLU A 310 2.41 -10.73 -5.47
N THR A 311 3.52 -10.01 -5.59
CA THR A 311 4.86 -10.50 -5.25
C THR A 311 4.99 -10.73 -3.75
N LEU A 312 4.57 -9.77 -2.91
CA LEU A 312 4.59 -9.90 -1.46
C LEU A 312 3.70 -11.05 -0.96
N ALA A 313 2.56 -11.31 -1.61
CA ALA A 313 1.70 -12.44 -1.25
C ALA A 313 2.40 -13.81 -1.36
N ARG A 314 3.39 -13.92 -2.27
CA ARG A 314 4.19 -15.14 -2.49
C ARG A 314 5.49 -15.16 -1.69
N CYS A 315 5.70 -14.17 -0.81
CA CYS A 315 6.92 -14.05 -0.03
C CYS A 315 7.20 -15.33 0.78
N GLY A 316 8.42 -15.85 0.64
CA GLY A 316 8.95 -17.02 1.33
C GLY A 316 10.09 -16.68 2.29
N THR A 317 10.82 -15.59 2.01
CA THR A 317 11.96 -15.14 2.82
C THR A 317 11.89 -13.62 2.97
N VAL A 318 12.03 -13.14 4.21
CA VAL A 318 12.18 -11.72 4.53
C VAL A 318 13.58 -11.49 5.10
N LEU A 319 14.32 -10.64 4.41
CA LEU A 319 15.64 -10.18 4.86
C LEU A 319 15.44 -8.83 5.56
N PHE A 320 15.93 -8.72 6.79
CA PHE A 320 15.85 -7.49 7.57
C PHE A 320 17.23 -6.84 7.69
N ASP A 321 17.33 -5.55 7.44
CA ASP A 321 18.43 -4.80 8.02
C ASP A 321 18.28 -4.75 9.55
N LYS A 322 19.38 -4.65 10.27
CA LYS A 322 19.36 -4.54 11.73
C LYS A 322 19.05 -3.11 12.16
N THR A 323 19.91 -2.18 11.75
CA THR A 323 19.98 -0.81 12.31
C THR A 323 18.87 0.06 11.72
N GLY A 324 18.10 0.75 12.58
CA GLY A 324 16.96 1.56 12.11
C GLY A 324 15.73 0.76 11.67
N THR A 325 15.87 -0.56 11.44
CA THR A 325 14.78 -1.45 10.99
C THR A 325 14.27 -2.35 12.11
N LEU A 326 15.08 -3.31 12.58
CA LEU A 326 14.75 -4.17 13.74
C LEU A 326 15.05 -3.49 15.07
N THR A 327 15.95 -2.52 15.05
CA THR A 327 16.37 -1.73 16.20
C THR A 327 16.09 -0.26 15.97
N HIS A 328 16.16 0.55 17.01
CA HIS A 328 15.89 1.99 16.91
C HIS A 328 16.98 2.77 16.16
N GLY A 329 18.16 2.17 15.90
CA GLY A 329 19.30 2.86 15.30
C GLY A 329 19.89 3.95 16.20
N ARG A 330 19.44 4.01 17.44
CA ARG A 330 19.93 4.94 18.47
C ARG A 330 20.55 4.13 19.59
N PHE A 331 21.73 4.57 20.01
CA PHE A 331 22.37 3.98 21.15
C PHE A 331 21.61 4.33 22.43
N SER A 332 21.41 3.35 23.30
CA SER A 332 20.85 3.53 24.63
C SER A 332 21.70 2.81 25.68
N ILE A 333 21.67 3.28 26.92
CA ILE A 333 22.33 2.61 28.03
C ILE A 333 21.57 1.32 28.32
N LYS A 334 22.24 0.18 28.13
CA LYS A 334 21.69 -1.15 28.43
C LYS A 334 21.88 -1.52 29.89
N ALA A 335 23.04 -1.21 30.44
CA ALA A 335 23.36 -1.48 31.83
C ALA A 335 24.50 -0.56 32.33
N ILE A 336 24.47 -0.24 33.59
CA ILE A 336 25.53 0.49 34.32
C ILE A 336 26.09 -0.46 35.36
N TYR A 337 27.41 -0.63 35.36
CA TYR A 337 28.09 -1.50 36.26
C TYR A 337 29.10 -0.69 37.07
N ALA A 338 28.69 -0.23 38.24
CA ALA A 338 29.54 0.51 39.17
C ALA A 338 30.35 -0.46 40.06
N GLU A 339 31.57 -0.07 40.39
CA GLU A 339 32.37 -0.77 41.44
C GLU A 339 31.75 -0.55 42.82
N PRO A 340 32.01 -1.43 43.84
CA PRO A 340 31.36 -1.34 45.15
C PRO A 340 31.54 -0.02 45.89
N ASP A 341 32.56 0.74 45.54
CA ASP A 341 32.91 2.04 46.13
C ASP A 341 32.18 3.23 45.41
N ALA A 342 31.40 2.97 44.36
CA ALA A 342 30.71 3.98 43.55
C ALA A 342 29.23 3.62 43.34
N SER A 343 28.38 4.63 43.22
CA SER A 343 26.99 4.42 42.79
C SER A 343 26.89 4.50 41.28
N GLU A 344 25.86 3.86 40.69
CA GLU A 344 25.56 3.97 39.27
C GLU A 344 25.34 5.41 38.84
N GLU A 345 24.65 6.21 39.68
CA GLU A 345 24.39 7.63 39.47
C GLU A 345 25.72 8.44 39.43
N THR A 346 26.64 8.15 40.34
CA THR A 346 27.97 8.80 40.39
C THR A 346 28.79 8.44 39.15
N LEU A 347 28.79 7.18 38.75
CA LEU A 347 29.46 6.72 37.54
C LEU A 347 28.91 7.41 36.28
N LEU A 348 27.59 7.47 36.14
CA LEU A 348 26.95 8.14 35.01
C LEU A 348 27.28 9.65 35.02
N THR A 349 27.20 10.31 36.17
CA THR A 349 27.50 11.75 36.32
C THR A 349 28.92 12.08 35.88
N TYR A 350 29.94 11.35 36.34
CA TYR A 350 31.34 11.61 35.96
C TYR A 350 31.60 11.27 34.49
N THR A 351 31.00 10.20 33.98
CA THR A 351 31.13 9.80 32.56
C THR A 351 30.49 10.85 31.65
N ALA A 352 29.27 11.29 31.98
CA ALA A 352 28.54 12.34 31.21
C ALA A 352 29.29 13.68 31.26
N ALA A 353 29.80 14.08 32.42
CA ALA A 353 30.59 15.29 32.54
C ALA A 353 31.85 15.25 31.66
N ALA A 354 32.57 14.12 31.62
CA ALA A 354 33.76 13.96 30.79
C ALA A 354 33.42 13.96 29.28
N GLU A 355 32.29 13.36 28.88
CA GLU A 355 31.83 13.26 27.48
C GLU A 355 31.07 14.49 26.99
N SER A 356 30.83 15.51 27.85
CA SER A 356 29.99 16.67 27.55
C SER A 356 30.45 17.51 26.35
N PHE A 357 31.69 17.41 25.94
CA PHE A 357 32.26 18.11 24.78
C PHE A 357 32.55 17.17 23.60
N SER A 358 32.30 15.89 23.74
CA SER A 358 32.50 14.92 22.66
C SER A 358 31.36 14.96 21.66
N THR A 359 31.68 14.92 20.37
CA THR A 359 30.70 14.84 19.28
C THR A 359 30.36 13.39 18.90
N HIS A 360 30.89 12.42 19.64
CA HIS A 360 30.69 11.01 19.35
C HIS A 360 29.22 10.60 19.65
N PRO A 361 28.56 9.77 18.82
CA PRO A 361 27.19 9.31 19.07
C PRO A 361 26.97 8.63 20.42
N LEU A 362 28.00 7.95 20.97
CA LEU A 362 27.95 7.34 22.29
C LEU A 362 27.89 8.39 23.41
N ALA A 363 28.57 9.52 23.23
CA ALA A 363 28.52 10.64 24.17
C ALA A 363 27.10 11.26 24.20
N ALA A 364 26.47 11.42 23.05
CA ALA A 364 25.09 11.91 22.97
C ALA A 364 24.12 11.01 23.74
N CYS A 365 24.29 9.68 23.67
CA CYS A 365 23.50 8.72 24.44
C CYS A 365 23.70 8.90 25.96
N ILE A 366 24.94 9.04 26.42
CA ILE A 366 25.26 9.23 27.84
C ILE A 366 24.70 10.56 28.35
N MET A 367 24.84 11.63 27.54
CA MET A 367 24.30 12.96 27.85
C MET A 367 22.78 12.97 27.97
N SER A 368 22.08 12.29 27.07
CA SER A 368 20.62 12.16 27.13
C SER A 368 20.16 11.41 28.38
N ALA A 369 20.88 10.36 28.77
CA ALA A 369 20.57 9.62 30.01
C ALA A 369 20.84 10.43 31.28
N ALA A 370 21.68 11.45 31.21
CA ALA A 370 22.05 12.33 32.32
C ALA A 370 21.34 13.71 32.27
N GLU A 371 20.33 13.90 31.39
CA GLU A 371 19.70 15.21 31.14
C GLU A 371 19.03 15.82 32.38
N GLU A 372 18.44 14.99 33.25
CA GLU A 372 17.83 15.44 34.49
C GLU A 372 18.82 15.62 35.65
N MET A 373 20.11 15.26 35.43
CA MET A 373 21.13 15.31 36.45
C MET A 373 21.88 16.65 36.43
N LYS A 374 22.28 17.15 37.61
CA LYS A 374 23.19 18.29 37.71
C LYS A 374 24.61 17.85 37.44
N LEU A 375 25.04 18.02 36.19
CA LEU A 375 26.40 17.68 35.79
C LEU A 375 27.41 18.71 36.32
N PRO A 376 28.53 18.26 36.93
CA PRO A 376 29.66 19.12 37.26
C PRO A 376 30.33 19.62 35.98
N LYS A 377 30.94 20.80 36.05
CA LYS A 377 31.62 21.39 34.89
C LYS A 377 32.92 20.64 34.64
N ALA A 378 33.09 20.16 33.40
CA ALA A 378 34.37 19.63 32.96
C ALA A 378 35.32 20.78 32.52
N ALA A 379 36.58 20.62 32.79
CA ALA A 379 37.66 21.46 32.35
C ALA A 379 38.79 20.59 31.76
N ASP A 380 39.71 21.21 31.02
CA ASP A 380 40.87 20.55 30.41
C ASP A 380 40.50 19.26 29.66
N VAL A 381 39.46 19.31 28.83
CA VAL A 381 38.95 18.15 28.08
C VAL A 381 39.92 17.85 26.93
N GLU A 382 40.45 16.62 26.90
CA GLU A 382 41.35 16.11 25.88
C GLU A 382 40.70 14.87 25.23
N GLU A 383 40.37 14.92 23.95
CA GLU A 383 39.90 13.76 23.20
C GLU A 383 41.11 12.95 22.68
N ILE A 384 41.21 11.69 23.08
CA ILE A 384 42.29 10.79 22.68
C ILE A 384 41.77 9.89 21.57
N ALA A 385 42.13 10.20 20.33
CA ALA A 385 41.63 9.53 19.13
C ALA A 385 41.72 7.99 19.24
N GLY A 386 40.61 7.31 19.03
CA GLY A 386 40.47 5.85 19.08
C GLY A 386 40.58 5.25 20.50
N HIS A 387 40.58 6.06 21.57
CA HIS A 387 40.70 5.60 22.97
C HIS A 387 39.55 6.09 23.86
N GLY A 388 39.17 7.37 23.76
CA GLY A 388 38.14 8.02 24.58
C GLY A 388 38.53 9.43 24.99
N VAL A 389 37.98 9.93 26.10
CA VAL A 389 38.10 11.29 26.58
C VAL A 389 38.78 11.31 27.96
N LYS A 390 39.63 12.31 28.21
CA LYS A 390 40.18 12.67 29.51
C LYS A 390 39.76 14.10 29.84
N ALA A 391 39.22 14.31 31.03
CA ALA A 391 38.76 15.61 31.50
C ALA A 391 39.06 15.81 32.99
N VAL A 392 39.06 17.05 33.44
CA VAL A 392 39.09 17.39 34.88
C VAL A 392 37.67 17.75 35.29
N VAL A 393 37.06 16.98 36.19
CA VAL A 393 35.71 17.15 36.71
C VAL A 393 35.79 17.28 38.22
N ASP A 394 35.32 18.39 38.77
CA ASP A 394 35.42 18.71 40.22
C ASP A 394 36.83 18.58 40.80
N GLY A 395 37.84 18.94 40.01
CA GLY A 395 39.25 18.89 40.39
C GLY A 395 39.85 17.46 40.36
N ARG A 396 39.11 16.47 39.86
CA ARG A 396 39.58 15.08 39.68
C ARG A 396 39.78 14.76 38.22
N THR A 397 40.78 13.98 37.89
CA THR A 397 41.03 13.52 36.54
C THR A 397 40.11 12.35 36.21
N VAL A 398 39.15 12.56 35.29
CA VAL A 398 38.22 11.56 34.79
C VAL A 398 38.65 11.10 33.40
N CYS A 399 38.75 9.79 33.19
CA CYS A 399 39.02 9.19 31.90
C CYS A 399 37.82 8.26 31.55
N ALA A 400 37.18 8.52 30.43
CA ALA A 400 36.08 7.70 29.89
C ALA A 400 36.47 7.17 28.50
N GLY A 401 36.34 5.85 28.26
CA GLY A 401 36.73 5.28 26.98
C GLY A 401 36.84 3.78 26.96
N ASN A 402 37.60 3.23 26.02
CA ASN A 402 37.76 1.79 25.84
C ASN A 402 38.85 1.19 26.75
N LEU A 403 38.98 -0.15 26.73
CA LEU A 403 39.98 -0.86 27.50
C LEU A 403 41.41 -0.36 27.25
N LYS A 404 41.74 0.06 26.02
CA LYS A 404 43.09 0.55 25.69
C LYS A 404 43.40 1.84 26.46
N LEU A 405 42.40 2.72 26.65
CA LEU A 405 42.58 3.91 27.48
C LEU A 405 42.81 3.53 28.93
N MET A 406 42.06 2.60 29.49
CA MET A 406 42.19 2.16 30.86
C MET A 406 43.60 1.57 31.14
N HIS A 407 44.10 0.72 30.24
CA HIS A 407 45.45 0.20 30.34
C HIS A 407 46.53 1.30 30.24
N LYS A 408 46.32 2.29 29.36
CA LYS A 408 47.28 3.40 29.19
C LYS A 408 47.41 4.27 30.44
N ILE A 409 46.34 4.43 31.20
CA ILE A 409 46.36 5.18 32.48
C ILE A 409 46.66 4.33 33.70
N GLY A 410 46.93 3.01 33.52
CA GLY A 410 47.25 2.08 34.60
C GLY A 410 46.07 1.63 35.45
N ALA A 411 44.84 1.95 35.05
CA ALA A 411 43.64 1.44 35.69
C ALA A 411 43.48 -0.06 35.41
N LYS A 412 42.87 -0.80 36.35
CA LYS A 412 42.61 -2.24 36.22
C LYS A 412 41.10 -2.47 36.03
N PRO A 413 40.57 -2.34 34.81
CA PRO A 413 39.17 -2.57 34.57
C PRO A 413 38.82 -4.05 34.68
N VAL A 414 37.60 -4.34 35.09
CA VAL A 414 37.00 -5.67 34.96
C VAL A 414 36.51 -5.81 33.52
N GLU A 415 37.18 -6.64 32.74
CA GLU A 415 36.75 -6.95 31.37
C GLU A 415 35.40 -7.66 31.40
N ARG A 416 34.47 -7.17 30.60
CA ARG A 416 33.11 -7.75 30.47
C ARG A 416 32.89 -8.21 29.04
N ASP A 417 32.38 -9.42 28.91
CA ASP A 417 31.89 -9.94 27.63
C ASP A 417 30.51 -9.32 27.39
N ALA A 418 30.52 -8.10 26.85
CA ALA A 418 29.33 -7.32 26.62
C ALA A 418 28.86 -7.44 25.16
N SER A 419 27.57 -7.48 24.98
CA SER A 419 26.93 -7.53 23.65
C SER A 419 26.94 -6.18 22.91
N GLY A 420 27.23 -5.11 23.64
CA GLY A 420 27.30 -3.73 23.13
C GLY A 420 28.69 -3.12 23.23
N THR A 421 28.76 -1.81 23.00
CA THR A 421 29.98 -1.03 23.23
C THR A 421 30.06 -0.69 24.72
N VAL A 422 31.23 -0.96 25.33
CA VAL A 422 31.45 -0.67 26.74
C VAL A 422 32.35 0.54 26.88
N ILE A 423 31.87 1.54 27.60
CA ILE A 423 32.66 2.70 28.02
C ILE A 423 33.08 2.48 29.47
N TYR A 424 34.38 2.37 29.67
CA TYR A 424 35.01 2.23 30.99
C TYR A 424 35.35 3.59 31.52
N THR A 425 35.10 3.84 32.81
CA THR A 425 35.40 5.11 33.46
C THR A 425 36.33 4.92 34.64
N ALA A 426 37.36 5.74 34.71
CA ALA A 426 38.29 5.80 35.83
C ALA A 426 38.40 7.24 36.33
N VAL A 427 38.54 7.40 37.65
CA VAL A 427 38.75 8.70 38.34
C VAL A 427 40.04 8.64 39.11
N ASP A 428 40.94 9.59 38.89
CA ASP A 428 42.30 9.67 39.47
C ASP A 428 43.09 8.37 39.28
N GLY A 429 42.92 7.71 38.12
CA GLY A 429 43.58 6.44 37.81
C GLY A 429 42.94 5.19 38.45
N LYS A 430 41.90 5.37 39.31
CA LYS A 430 41.17 4.23 39.90
C LYS A 430 39.93 3.91 39.03
N TYR A 431 39.81 2.65 38.62
CA TYR A 431 38.63 2.18 37.91
C TYR A 431 37.36 2.36 38.75
N MET A 432 36.33 2.97 38.21
CA MET A 432 35.07 3.27 38.88
C MET A 432 33.90 2.38 38.38
N GLY A 433 33.97 1.91 37.14
CA GLY A 433 32.94 1.10 36.56
C GLY A 433 32.87 1.23 35.02
N CYS A 434 31.83 0.64 34.46
CA CYS A 434 31.61 0.75 33.02
C CYS A 434 30.13 0.86 32.69
N ILE A 435 29.85 1.46 31.54
CA ILE A 435 28.51 1.64 30.96
C ILE A 435 28.44 0.84 29.67
N GLU A 436 27.50 -0.12 29.59
CA GLU A 436 27.21 -0.88 28.38
C GLU A 436 26.17 -0.13 27.57
N ILE A 437 26.53 0.23 26.36
CA ILE A 437 25.68 0.93 25.40
C ILE A 437 25.39 0.00 24.22
N ALA A 438 24.14 -0.18 23.88
CA ALA A 438 23.71 -1.02 22.78
C ALA A 438 22.56 -0.36 22.02
N ASP A 439 22.41 -0.77 20.78
CA ASP A 439 21.22 -0.49 20.01
C ASP A 439 20.11 -1.47 20.45
N THR A 440 18.94 -0.94 20.79
CA THR A 440 17.85 -1.74 21.36
C THR A 440 16.84 -2.14 20.29
N PRO A 441 16.33 -3.39 20.34
CA PRO A 441 15.25 -3.82 19.47
C PRO A 441 14.02 -2.93 19.62
N LYS A 442 13.33 -2.65 18.50
CA LYS A 442 12.05 -1.95 18.52
C LYS A 442 10.99 -2.76 19.25
N GLU A 443 10.07 -2.05 19.89
CA GLU A 443 8.88 -2.67 20.43
C GLU A 443 8.13 -3.42 19.32
N GLY A 444 7.69 -4.66 19.62
CA GLY A 444 6.99 -5.48 18.63
C GLY A 444 7.89 -6.22 17.63
N ALA A 445 9.21 -5.97 17.55
CA ALA A 445 10.09 -6.65 16.58
C ALA A 445 10.10 -8.17 16.79
N LYS A 446 10.20 -8.64 18.03
CA LYS A 446 10.12 -10.07 18.35
C LYS A 446 8.80 -10.67 17.90
N LYS A 447 7.69 -10.01 18.21
CA LYS A 447 6.35 -10.47 17.81
C LYS A 447 6.19 -10.51 16.30
N ALA A 448 6.72 -9.53 15.57
CA ALA A 448 6.68 -9.50 14.11
C ALA A 448 7.46 -10.65 13.48
N VAL A 449 8.64 -10.97 14.02
CA VAL A 449 9.46 -12.12 13.60
C VAL A 449 8.76 -13.45 13.88
N GLU A 450 8.21 -13.61 15.10
CA GLU A 450 7.44 -14.81 15.47
C GLU A 450 6.23 -15.02 14.55
N GLU A 451 5.50 -13.95 14.24
CA GLU A 451 4.33 -14.01 13.34
C GLU A 451 4.73 -14.38 11.90
N LEU A 452 5.81 -13.82 11.39
CA LEU A 452 6.35 -14.19 10.07
C LEU A 452 6.74 -15.66 10.02
N ASN A 453 7.50 -16.14 11.00
CA ASN A 453 8.01 -17.51 11.02
C ASN A 453 6.91 -18.53 11.27
N ASN A 454 6.09 -18.34 12.32
CA ASN A 454 5.17 -19.36 12.82
C ASN A 454 3.80 -19.31 12.11
N ASP A 455 3.22 -18.10 11.95
CA ASP A 455 1.87 -17.97 11.42
C ASP A 455 1.85 -17.89 9.90
N LEU A 456 2.84 -17.21 9.32
CA LEU A 456 2.90 -16.97 7.88
C LEU A 456 3.81 -17.96 7.13
N GLY A 457 4.65 -18.73 7.85
CA GLY A 457 5.58 -19.71 7.27
C GLY A 457 6.63 -19.05 6.38
N ILE A 458 7.12 -17.87 6.79
CA ILE A 458 8.11 -17.06 6.07
C ILE A 458 9.42 -17.12 6.86
N ARG A 459 10.50 -17.48 6.21
CA ARG A 459 11.84 -17.48 6.82
C ARG A 459 12.34 -16.05 7.00
N THR A 460 12.85 -15.74 8.18
CA THR A 460 13.43 -14.43 8.49
C THR A 460 14.94 -14.53 8.61
N VAL A 461 15.66 -13.59 8.01
CA VAL A 461 17.13 -13.51 8.02
C VAL A 461 17.52 -12.08 8.35
N MET A 462 18.53 -11.88 9.20
CA MET A 462 19.04 -10.56 9.54
C MET A 462 20.37 -10.27 8.86
N LEU A 463 20.50 -9.10 8.25
CA LEU A 463 21.72 -8.58 7.64
C LEU A 463 22.22 -7.38 8.44
N THR A 464 23.53 -7.33 8.74
CA THR A 464 24.11 -6.19 9.47
C THR A 464 25.60 -6.01 9.19
N GLY A 465 26.07 -4.77 9.26
CA GLY A 465 27.50 -4.43 9.27
C GLY A 465 28.17 -4.61 10.63
N ASP A 466 27.40 -4.87 11.68
CA ASP A 466 27.91 -5.01 13.04
C ASP A 466 28.75 -6.27 13.23
N ARG A 467 29.52 -6.29 14.34
CA ARG A 467 30.29 -7.45 14.75
C ARG A 467 29.41 -8.65 15.06
N LYS A 468 29.91 -9.84 14.74
CA LYS A 468 29.16 -11.10 14.88
C LYS A 468 28.56 -11.32 16.27
N ALA A 469 29.23 -10.92 17.35
CA ALA A 469 28.72 -11.06 18.72
C ALA A 469 27.48 -10.20 18.98
N ALA A 470 27.49 -8.93 18.54
CA ALA A 470 26.34 -8.03 18.66
C ALA A 470 25.17 -8.51 17.81
N ALA A 471 25.45 -8.92 16.58
CA ALA A 471 24.44 -9.47 15.66
C ALA A 471 23.77 -10.72 16.25
N LYS A 472 24.55 -11.64 16.79
CA LYS A 472 24.04 -12.87 17.43
C LYS A 472 23.08 -12.56 18.59
N ASN A 473 23.46 -11.64 19.46
CA ASN A 473 22.61 -11.29 20.61
C ASN A 473 21.23 -10.74 20.18
N ILE A 474 21.19 -9.87 19.16
CA ILE A 474 19.93 -9.36 18.62
C ILE A 474 19.13 -10.49 17.94
N ALA A 475 19.78 -11.34 17.14
CA ALA A 475 19.13 -12.47 16.49
C ALA A 475 18.51 -13.44 17.52
N ASP A 476 19.26 -13.80 18.57
CA ASP A 476 18.77 -14.66 19.66
C ASP A 476 17.60 -14.02 20.42
N THR A 477 17.68 -12.71 20.68
CA THR A 477 16.60 -11.95 21.36
C THR A 477 15.30 -11.93 20.57
N LEU A 478 15.41 -11.76 19.24
CA LEU A 478 14.26 -11.68 18.32
C LEU A 478 13.79 -13.04 17.83
N GLY A 479 14.55 -14.13 18.05
CA GLY A 479 14.22 -15.46 17.55
C GLY A 479 14.52 -15.64 16.05
N ILE A 480 15.48 -14.91 15.50
CA ILE A 480 15.94 -15.03 14.11
C ILE A 480 17.03 -16.11 14.05
N ALA A 481 16.75 -17.19 13.32
CA ALA A 481 17.66 -18.34 13.27
C ALA A 481 18.90 -18.12 12.39
N GLU A 482 18.80 -17.26 11.38
CA GLU A 482 19.88 -17.02 10.41
C GLU A 482 20.22 -15.52 10.36
N PHE A 483 21.51 -15.20 10.48
CA PHE A 483 21.99 -13.83 10.36
C PHE A 483 23.37 -13.78 9.70
N HIS A 484 23.63 -12.68 9.01
CA HIS A 484 24.92 -12.36 8.41
C HIS A 484 25.44 -11.05 9.01
N ALA A 485 26.66 -11.08 9.52
CA ALA A 485 27.30 -9.98 10.22
C ALA A 485 28.54 -9.48 9.46
N GLU A 486 29.06 -8.31 9.87
CA GLU A 486 30.27 -7.70 9.31
C GLU A 486 30.19 -7.44 7.81
N LEU A 487 28.95 -7.12 7.32
CA LEU A 487 28.67 -6.91 5.92
C LEU A 487 28.96 -5.47 5.49
N LEU A 488 29.60 -5.32 4.35
CA LEU A 488 29.61 -4.07 3.59
C LEU A 488 28.29 -3.97 2.78
N PRO A 489 27.87 -2.77 2.34
CA PRO A 489 26.65 -2.60 1.55
C PRO A 489 26.60 -3.51 0.31
N GLN A 490 27.74 -3.70 -0.36
CA GLN A 490 27.86 -4.58 -1.54
C GLN A 490 27.58 -6.05 -1.20
N ASN A 491 28.05 -6.51 -0.03
CA ASN A 491 27.84 -7.90 0.41
C ASN A 491 26.37 -8.16 0.77
N LYS A 492 25.62 -7.14 1.24
CA LYS A 492 24.18 -7.27 1.44
C LYS A 492 23.45 -7.57 0.12
N VAL A 493 23.80 -6.88 -0.98
CA VAL A 493 23.26 -7.14 -2.31
C VAL A 493 23.56 -8.56 -2.78
N GLU A 494 24.80 -9.02 -2.60
CA GLU A 494 25.21 -10.40 -2.96
C GLU A 494 24.38 -11.45 -2.22
N ILE A 495 24.08 -11.23 -0.92
CA ILE A 495 23.26 -12.15 -0.13
C ILE A 495 21.82 -12.14 -0.65
N VAL A 496 21.24 -10.98 -0.99
CA VAL A 496 19.91 -10.90 -1.62
C VAL A 496 19.89 -11.71 -2.91
N GLU A 497 20.91 -11.60 -3.75
CA GLU A 497 21.02 -12.38 -5.00
C GLU A 497 21.11 -13.89 -4.75
N GLN A 498 21.85 -14.30 -3.73
CA GLN A 498 21.91 -15.71 -3.33
C GLN A 498 20.54 -16.23 -2.88
N GLU A 499 19.79 -15.44 -2.09
CA GLU A 499 18.46 -15.81 -1.64
C GLU A 499 17.46 -15.87 -2.80
N LEU A 500 17.50 -14.91 -3.73
CA LEU A 500 16.70 -14.94 -4.97
C LEU A 500 16.99 -16.20 -5.79
N ALA A 501 18.26 -16.61 -5.90
CA ALA A 501 18.65 -17.83 -6.60
C ALA A 501 18.15 -19.10 -5.90
N LYS A 502 18.16 -19.14 -4.56
CA LYS A 502 17.66 -20.28 -3.76
C LYS A 502 16.15 -20.47 -3.95
N GLU A 503 15.37 -19.39 -3.95
CA GLU A 503 13.90 -19.44 -4.12
C GLU A 503 13.49 -19.79 -5.57
N ASN A 504 14.39 -19.64 -6.54
CA ASN A 504 14.25 -20.08 -7.93
C ASN A 504 12.92 -19.64 -8.60
N GLY A 505 12.42 -18.44 -8.24
CA GLY A 505 11.18 -17.85 -8.74
C GLY A 505 9.87 -18.49 -8.23
N LYS A 506 9.94 -19.51 -7.38
CA LYS A 506 8.74 -20.15 -6.78
C LYS A 506 8.13 -19.30 -5.69
N ARG A 507 8.97 -18.75 -4.82
CA ARG A 507 8.61 -17.77 -3.79
C ARG A 507 9.39 -16.49 -4.05
N SER A 508 8.96 -15.40 -3.45
CA SER A 508 9.67 -14.13 -3.55
C SER A 508 10.47 -13.84 -2.29
N VAL A 509 11.52 -13.05 -2.47
CA VAL A 509 12.37 -12.52 -1.41
C VAL A 509 12.02 -11.07 -1.18
N ALA A 510 11.66 -10.73 0.06
CA ALA A 510 11.46 -9.35 0.49
C ALA A 510 12.68 -8.85 1.26
N PHE A 511 13.03 -7.58 1.07
CA PHE A 511 14.01 -6.90 1.90
C PHE A 511 13.35 -5.74 2.63
N VAL A 512 13.63 -5.60 3.92
CA VAL A 512 13.11 -4.53 4.79
C VAL A 512 14.28 -3.73 5.35
N GLY A 513 14.32 -2.43 5.08
CA GLY A 513 15.38 -1.52 5.51
C GLY A 513 14.84 -0.14 5.84
N ASP A 514 15.68 0.72 6.45
CA ASP A 514 15.38 2.14 6.72
C ASP A 514 15.72 3.04 5.50
N GLY A 515 16.46 2.52 4.58
CA GLY A 515 16.71 3.03 3.23
C GLY A 515 17.76 4.08 3.04
N ILE A 516 18.37 4.63 4.07
CA ILE A 516 19.45 5.62 3.86
C ILE A 516 20.66 4.97 3.19
N ASN A 517 21.06 3.79 3.68
CA ASN A 517 22.20 3.03 3.16
C ASN A 517 21.78 1.81 2.33
N ASP A 518 20.52 1.43 2.40
CA ASP A 518 20.03 0.15 1.87
C ASP A 518 19.24 0.29 0.55
N ALA A 519 19.11 1.51 0.00
CA ALA A 519 18.40 1.75 -1.26
C ALA A 519 18.79 0.78 -2.40
N PRO A 520 20.09 0.47 -2.63
CA PRO A 520 20.48 -0.51 -3.64
C PRO A 520 20.02 -1.94 -3.32
N VAL A 521 19.96 -2.29 -2.02
CA VAL A 521 19.53 -3.62 -1.55
C VAL A 521 18.02 -3.74 -1.66
N ILE A 522 17.28 -2.70 -1.27
CA ILE A 522 15.82 -2.57 -1.41
C ILE A 522 15.42 -2.75 -2.88
N ALA A 523 16.05 -2.02 -3.78
CA ALA A 523 15.76 -2.08 -5.21
C ALA A 523 16.11 -3.43 -5.86
N ARG A 524 17.02 -4.22 -5.24
CA ARG A 524 17.46 -5.52 -5.80
C ARG A 524 16.56 -6.69 -5.43
N ALA A 525 15.84 -6.61 -4.33
CA ALA A 525 14.90 -7.64 -3.90
C ALA A 525 13.71 -7.80 -4.87
N ASP A 526 12.97 -8.92 -4.80
CA ASP A 526 11.71 -9.08 -5.53
C ASP A 526 10.65 -8.06 -5.08
N VAL A 527 10.68 -7.69 -3.80
CA VAL A 527 9.90 -6.60 -3.22
C VAL A 527 10.67 -5.94 -2.09
N GLY A 528 10.93 -4.65 -2.25
CA GLY A 528 11.59 -3.81 -1.27
C GLY A 528 10.60 -3.07 -0.37
N LEU A 529 10.81 -3.14 0.94
CA LEU A 529 10.02 -2.41 1.93
C LEU A 529 10.90 -1.38 2.63
N ALA A 530 10.46 -0.12 2.65
CA ALA A 530 11.09 0.93 3.45
C ALA A 530 10.32 1.18 4.74
N MET A 531 11.05 1.32 5.84
CA MET A 531 10.53 1.65 7.16
C MET A 531 10.64 3.15 7.44
N GLY A 532 9.67 3.69 8.21
CA GLY A 532 9.75 5.08 8.68
C GLY A 532 9.72 6.11 7.55
N GLY A 533 8.75 6.02 6.64
CA GLY A 533 8.66 6.76 5.37
C GLY A 533 8.79 8.30 5.40
N LEU A 534 9.08 8.87 6.56
CA LEU A 534 9.27 10.32 6.75
C LEU A 534 10.75 10.72 6.80
N GLY A 535 11.70 9.76 6.75
CA GLY A 535 13.12 10.01 7.05
C GLY A 535 14.08 9.97 5.86
N SER A 536 13.79 9.23 4.78
CA SER A 536 14.73 9.07 3.66
C SER A 536 14.04 9.03 2.31
N ASP A 537 14.21 10.09 1.55
CA ASP A 537 13.67 10.22 0.20
C ASP A 537 14.18 9.12 -0.73
N ALA A 538 15.47 8.79 -0.62
CA ALA A 538 16.09 7.71 -1.40
C ALA A 538 15.49 6.33 -1.11
N ALA A 539 15.07 6.08 0.14
CA ALA A 539 14.42 4.83 0.50
C ALA A 539 13.00 4.75 -0.06
N ILE A 540 12.27 5.84 0.08
CA ILE A 540 10.91 5.93 -0.47
C ILE A 540 10.95 5.70 -1.98
N GLU A 541 11.90 6.30 -2.69
CA GLU A 541 12.04 6.16 -4.13
C GLU A 541 12.39 4.71 -4.54
N ALA A 542 13.32 4.08 -3.83
CA ALA A 542 13.79 2.74 -4.12
C ALA A 542 12.81 1.63 -3.74
N ALA A 543 11.96 1.84 -2.72
CA ALA A 543 11.07 0.82 -2.20
C ALA A 543 9.81 0.66 -3.04
N ASP A 544 9.28 -0.57 -3.08
CA ASP A 544 8.01 -0.94 -3.69
C ASP A 544 6.84 -0.77 -2.73
N ILE A 545 7.12 -0.88 -1.44
CA ILE A 545 6.17 -0.73 -0.33
C ILE A 545 6.80 0.15 0.74
N VAL A 546 6.05 1.15 1.21
CA VAL A 546 6.52 2.07 2.25
C VAL A 546 5.64 1.93 3.49
N ILE A 547 6.26 1.69 4.63
CA ILE A 547 5.63 1.70 5.94
C ILE A 547 5.80 3.10 6.52
N MET A 548 4.69 3.83 6.66
CA MET A 548 4.69 5.27 6.97
C MET A 548 5.16 5.60 8.39
N ASP A 549 4.95 4.69 9.31
CA ASP A 549 5.45 4.77 10.69
C ASP A 549 6.62 3.78 10.89
N ASP A 550 7.24 3.88 12.04
CA ASP A 550 8.41 3.05 12.35
C ASP A 550 8.06 1.70 13.02
N ARG A 551 6.84 1.18 12.76
CA ARG A 551 6.31 -0.03 13.39
C ARG A 551 6.55 -1.28 12.57
N ILE A 552 7.44 -2.11 13.05
CA ILE A 552 7.84 -3.35 12.38
C ILE A 552 6.70 -4.39 12.27
N GLU A 553 5.68 -4.36 13.16
CA GLU A 553 4.52 -5.24 13.10
C GLU A 553 3.68 -5.03 11.84
N LYS A 554 3.89 -3.95 11.12
CA LYS A 554 3.23 -3.71 9.83
C LYS A 554 3.79 -4.56 8.69
N VAL A 555 4.99 -5.12 8.84
CA VAL A 555 5.56 -6.05 7.84
C VAL A 555 4.71 -7.33 7.73
N PRO A 556 4.47 -8.12 8.80
CA PRO A 556 3.55 -9.25 8.71
C PRO A 556 2.12 -8.86 8.33
N LEU A 557 1.65 -7.68 8.75
CA LEU A 557 0.34 -7.16 8.35
C LEU A 557 0.27 -6.92 6.85
N ALA A 558 1.30 -6.33 6.23
CA ALA A 558 1.39 -6.13 4.78
C ALA A 558 1.29 -7.45 4.02
N VAL A 559 2.00 -8.47 4.47
CA VAL A 559 1.94 -9.83 3.89
C VAL A 559 0.53 -10.42 4.01
N ARG A 560 -0.13 -10.28 5.16
CA ARG A 560 -1.52 -10.78 5.33
C ARG A 560 -2.50 -10.09 4.39
N ILE A 561 -2.40 -8.77 4.27
CA ILE A 561 -3.23 -8.00 3.34
C ILE A 561 -2.99 -8.45 1.91
N ALA A 562 -1.73 -8.62 1.51
CA ALA A 562 -1.35 -9.06 0.18
C ALA A 562 -1.90 -10.47 -0.14
N ARG A 563 -1.68 -11.45 0.75
CA ARG A 563 -2.20 -12.82 0.60
C ARG A 563 -3.73 -12.88 0.53
N ARG A 564 -4.40 -12.06 1.34
CA ARG A 564 -5.87 -11.98 1.31
C ARG A 564 -6.37 -11.38 0.01
N THR A 565 -5.76 -10.29 -0.46
CA THR A 565 -6.12 -9.62 -1.71
C THR A 565 -6.00 -10.58 -2.89
N VAL A 566 -4.86 -11.25 -3.02
CA VAL A 566 -4.63 -12.24 -4.07
C VAL A 566 -5.60 -13.42 -3.98
N ARG A 567 -5.91 -13.90 -2.77
CA ARG A 567 -6.90 -14.96 -2.56
C ARG A 567 -8.29 -14.56 -3.04
N ILE A 568 -8.74 -13.33 -2.74
CA ILE A 568 -10.04 -12.81 -3.20
C ILE A 568 -10.04 -12.66 -4.72
N ALA A 569 -8.95 -12.19 -5.33
CA ALA A 569 -8.82 -12.11 -6.78
C ALA A 569 -8.97 -13.49 -7.45
N TRP A 570 -8.29 -14.51 -6.92
CA TRP A 570 -8.42 -15.88 -7.41
C TRP A 570 -9.81 -16.49 -7.19
N GLN A 571 -10.48 -16.19 -6.06
CA GLN A 571 -11.87 -16.58 -5.84
C GLN A 571 -12.78 -16.03 -6.94
N ASN A 572 -12.62 -14.75 -7.28
CA ASN A 572 -13.40 -14.11 -8.34
C ASN A 572 -13.11 -14.72 -9.71
N ILE A 573 -11.83 -14.99 -10.02
CA ILE A 573 -11.42 -15.62 -11.28
C ILE A 573 -12.06 -17.01 -11.42
N ILE A 574 -11.89 -17.87 -10.42
CA ILE A 574 -12.40 -19.26 -10.46
C ILE A 574 -13.92 -19.25 -10.52
N PHE A 575 -14.59 -18.45 -9.71
CA PHE A 575 -16.06 -18.36 -9.69
C PHE A 575 -16.61 -17.88 -11.03
N ALA A 576 -16.06 -16.79 -11.58
CA ALA A 576 -16.50 -16.24 -12.88
C ALA A 576 -16.29 -17.24 -14.01
N LEU A 577 -15.14 -17.93 -14.08
CA LEU A 577 -14.86 -18.93 -15.10
C LEU A 577 -15.76 -20.17 -14.97
N ALA A 578 -16.01 -20.63 -13.74
CA ALA A 578 -16.87 -21.80 -13.50
C ALA A 578 -18.31 -21.56 -13.94
N VAL A 579 -18.91 -20.43 -13.52
CA VAL A 579 -20.27 -20.08 -13.92
C VAL A 579 -20.33 -19.85 -15.43
N LYS A 580 -19.32 -19.20 -16.01
CA LYS A 580 -19.25 -18.97 -17.44
C LYS A 580 -19.20 -20.24 -18.26
N LEU A 581 -18.38 -21.20 -17.86
CA LEU A 581 -18.30 -22.49 -18.52
C LEU A 581 -19.66 -23.25 -18.44
N ALA A 582 -20.31 -23.21 -17.27
CA ALA A 582 -21.61 -23.82 -17.10
C ALA A 582 -22.70 -23.17 -18.00
N THR A 583 -22.75 -21.83 -18.04
CA THR A 583 -23.72 -21.10 -18.90
C THR A 583 -23.44 -21.30 -20.38
N LEU A 584 -22.18 -21.35 -20.82
CA LEU A 584 -21.80 -21.66 -22.20
C LEU A 584 -22.26 -23.09 -22.62
N LEU A 585 -22.06 -24.07 -21.74
CA LEU A 585 -22.54 -25.45 -21.99
C LEU A 585 -24.05 -25.49 -22.12
N LEU A 586 -24.79 -24.84 -21.22
CA LEU A 586 -26.26 -24.76 -21.28
C LEU A 586 -26.73 -24.04 -22.55
N GLY A 587 -26.06 -22.97 -22.96
CA GLY A 587 -26.34 -22.26 -24.20
C GLY A 587 -26.09 -23.12 -25.44
N ALA A 588 -24.97 -23.82 -25.50
CA ALA A 588 -24.65 -24.76 -26.60
C ALA A 588 -25.65 -25.91 -26.72
N LEU A 589 -26.16 -26.40 -25.60
CA LEU A 589 -27.20 -27.43 -25.55
C LEU A 589 -28.61 -26.89 -25.87
N GLY A 590 -28.80 -25.59 -26.00
CA GLY A 590 -30.08 -24.95 -26.30
C GLY A 590 -31.02 -24.80 -25.11
N TYR A 591 -30.53 -24.98 -23.87
CA TYR A 591 -31.31 -24.80 -22.64
C TYR A 591 -31.28 -23.37 -22.08
N ALA A 592 -30.40 -22.51 -22.57
CA ALA A 592 -30.29 -21.10 -22.10
C ALA A 592 -30.85 -20.14 -23.13
N GLU A 593 -31.79 -19.31 -22.72
CA GLU A 593 -32.27 -18.16 -23.46
C GLU A 593 -31.31 -16.96 -23.26
N MET A 594 -31.31 -16.00 -24.18
CA MET A 594 -30.37 -14.88 -24.19
C MET A 594 -30.48 -14.01 -22.93
N TRP A 595 -31.69 -13.76 -22.44
CA TRP A 595 -31.92 -12.98 -21.21
C TRP A 595 -31.42 -13.70 -19.94
N MET A 596 -31.58 -15.04 -19.87
CA MET A 596 -31.05 -15.85 -18.75
C MET A 596 -29.52 -15.76 -18.68
N ALA A 597 -28.90 -15.85 -19.84
CA ALA A 597 -27.46 -15.72 -19.99
C ALA A 597 -26.96 -14.36 -19.46
N LEU A 598 -27.65 -13.29 -19.80
CA LEU A 598 -27.29 -11.95 -19.37
C LEU A 598 -27.52 -11.72 -17.87
N VAL A 599 -28.63 -12.23 -17.31
CA VAL A 599 -28.89 -12.20 -15.86
C VAL A 599 -27.80 -12.94 -15.09
N ALA A 600 -27.35 -14.10 -15.60
CA ALA A 600 -26.25 -14.83 -15.01
C ALA A 600 -24.93 -14.03 -15.05
N ASP A 601 -24.59 -13.39 -16.18
CA ASP A 601 -23.37 -12.60 -16.33
C ASP A 601 -23.34 -11.37 -15.42
N VAL A 602 -24.45 -10.60 -15.40
CA VAL A 602 -24.61 -9.43 -14.51
C VAL A 602 -24.59 -9.86 -13.04
N GLY A 603 -25.24 -10.97 -12.69
CA GLY A 603 -25.27 -11.51 -11.35
C GLY A 603 -23.88 -11.95 -10.87
N VAL A 604 -23.12 -12.64 -11.71
CA VAL A 604 -21.73 -13.03 -11.42
C VAL A 604 -20.85 -11.79 -11.25
N CYS A 605 -21.00 -10.78 -12.12
CA CYS A 605 -20.26 -9.53 -12.02
C CYS A 605 -20.52 -8.83 -10.67
N LEU A 606 -21.79 -8.72 -10.27
CA LEU A 606 -22.18 -8.12 -9.00
C LEU A 606 -21.60 -8.87 -7.79
N ILE A 607 -21.72 -10.20 -7.77
CA ILE A 607 -21.15 -11.04 -6.71
C ILE A 607 -19.63 -10.87 -6.64
N ALA A 608 -18.96 -10.89 -7.79
CA ALA A 608 -17.51 -10.70 -7.86
C ALA A 608 -17.06 -9.32 -7.38
N ILE A 609 -17.82 -8.27 -7.70
CA ILE A 609 -17.57 -6.90 -7.20
C ILE A 609 -17.77 -6.84 -5.68
N LEU A 610 -18.86 -7.39 -5.15
CA LEU A 610 -19.11 -7.44 -3.71
C LEU A 610 -18.01 -8.21 -2.97
N ASN A 611 -17.54 -9.33 -3.54
CA ASN A 611 -16.41 -10.06 -2.99
C ASN A 611 -15.11 -9.23 -3.04
N ALA A 612 -14.85 -8.50 -4.14
CA ALA A 612 -13.70 -7.62 -4.29
C ALA A 612 -13.65 -6.52 -3.21
N MET A 613 -14.81 -5.95 -2.85
CA MET A 613 -14.89 -4.94 -1.78
C MET A 613 -14.43 -5.45 -0.42
N ARG A 614 -14.41 -6.76 -0.17
CA ARG A 614 -13.85 -7.35 1.07
C ARG A 614 -12.35 -7.14 1.22
N ALA A 615 -11.64 -6.86 0.13
CA ALA A 615 -10.21 -6.54 0.17
C ALA A 615 -9.93 -5.18 0.83
N MET A 616 -10.90 -4.26 0.79
CA MET A 616 -10.79 -2.93 1.44
C MET A 616 -10.83 -3.01 2.98
N HIS A 617 -11.39 -4.08 3.53
CA HIS A 617 -11.51 -4.31 4.97
C HIS A 617 -10.71 -5.57 5.30
N PRO A 618 -9.38 -5.49 5.40
CA PRO A 618 -8.61 -6.63 5.87
C PRO A 618 -9.10 -6.95 7.28
N GLY A 619 -9.59 -8.18 7.49
CA GLY A 619 -10.04 -8.65 8.80
C GLY A 619 -8.96 -8.47 9.87
N LYS A 620 -9.40 -8.48 11.11
CA LYS A 620 -8.52 -8.44 12.30
C LYS A 620 -7.42 -9.48 12.21
#